data_128d01a91f24bf668aaa30bda60f06ef
#
_entry.id   128d01a91f24bf668aaa30bda60f06ef
#
_cell.length_a   1.000
_cell.length_b   1.000
_cell.length_c   1.000
_cell.angle_alpha   90.00
_cell.angle_beta   90.00
_cell.angle_gamma   90.00
#
_symmetry.space_group_name_H-M   'P 1'
#
loop_
_entity.id
_entity.type
_entity.pdbx_description
1 polymer ?
#
loop_
_entity_poly.entity_id
_entity_poly.type
_entity_poly.pdbx_seq_one_letter_code
_entity_poly.pdbx_strand_id
1 'polypeptide(L)'
;MQKHTKIKGFAKFRLIFILALMSSIAPLSTDMYLPALSQVKQSFETSEFLTQLSLASFFVAFALGQLIYGPLSDVFGRKIPALVGIFLFMLSSLFCVIIDNIYVFIILRFFEALGGCAGVVIARAIVNDLFELKEAASIFALMMVFSALAPMLSPSFGGFLIEYFSWHSIFATLFGLGILLFLLIFFALKESAPHLKRQKFSHKETLKNYRFVLKDKPFILYVSCASLVLAAMFAYITGSSFVFINFFGLSERDFGLLFGLNALGFVIFANINAKMVRKIDSEKILFYALIIMLISTLILFVNSLIKPNFWLFELSIFTSIALLGFIAPNTTTLAMARFKDHSGTASAVLGTSQFALAGVISFIVSAVGANTPVILALIMLICVVFANGVYFAMKK
;
A
#
# COMPACT_ATOMS: atom_id res chain seq x y z
N MET A 1 34.96 -0.46 3.93
CA MET A 1 34.39 0.86 4.29
C MET A 1 33.83 1.51 3.05
N GLN A 2 32.50 1.53 2.88
CA GLN A 2 31.86 2.25 1.78
C GLN A 2 32.06 3.77 2.01
N LYS A 3 32.69 4.46 1.06
CA LYS A 3 32.72 5.93 1.04
C LYS A 3 31.30 6.41 0.72
N HIS A 4 30.48 6.70 1.73
CA HIS A 4 29.22 7.40 1.53
C HIS A 4 29.52 8.78 0.94
N THR A 5 29.11 8.98 -0.28
CA THR A 5 29.29 10.27 -0.97
C THR A 5 28.35 11.27 -0.29
N LYS A 6 28.90 12.30 0.35
CA LYS A 6 28.08 13.35 1.00
C LYS A 6 27.35 14.15 -0.07
N ILE A 7 26.14 13.69 -0.42
CA ILE A 7 25.24 14.42 -1.31
C ILE A 7 24.65 15.59 -0.51
N LYS A 8 24.87 16.82 -0.98
CA LYS A 8 24.46 18.05 -0.26
C LYS A 8 23.58 18.95 -1.14
N GLY A 9 22.84 19.85 -0.49
CA GLY A 9 22.09 20.91 -1.15
C GLY A 9 21.03 20.43 -2.13
N PHE A 10 20.90 21.08 -3.26
CA PHE A 10 19.88 20.82 -4.29
C PHE A 10 19.92 19.39 -4.85
N ALA A 11 21.11 18.79 -4.98
CA ALA A 11 21.23 17.40 -5.45
C ALA A 11 20.59 16.39 -4.47
N LYS A 12 20.70 16.64 -3.15
CA LYS A 12 20.04 15.82 -2.12
C LYS A 12 18.54 15.99 -2.18
N PHE A 13 18.04 17.21 -2.25
CA PHE A 13 16.60 17.50 -2.36
C PHE A 13 16.00 16.81 -3.60
N ARG A 14 16.64 16.98 -4.78
CA ARG A 14 16.21 16.32 -6.02
C ARG A 14 16.14 14.80 -5.89
N LEU A 15 17.15 14.19 -5.28
CA LEU A 15 17.17 12.74 -5.06
C LEU A 15 16.00 12.31 -4.16
N ILE A 16 15.80 12.96 -3.03
CA ILE A 16 14.71 12.65 -2.10
C ILE A 16 13.35 12.81 -2.78
N PHE A 17 13.17 13.87 -3.58
CA PHE A 17 11.94 14.10 -4.35
C PHE A 17 11.67 12.95 -5.33
N ILE A 18 12.68 12.50 -6.08
CA ILE A 18 12.54 11.36 -7.01
C ILE A 18 12.16 10.08 -6.23
N LEU A 19 12.83 9.78 -5.12
CA LEU A 19 12.57 8.59 -4.32
C LEU A 19 11.18 8.63 -3.67
N ALA A 20 10.74 9.79 -3.23
CA ALA A 20 9.39 9.99 -2.69
C ALA A 20 8.32 9.77 -3.77
N LEU A 21 8.52 10.32 -4.97
CA LEU A 21 7.61 10.14 -6.10
C LEU A 21 7.58 8.67 -6.55
N MET A 22 8.73 7.99 -6.62
CA MET A 22 8.82 6.54 -6.86
C MET A 22 7.99 5.74 -5.86
N SER A 23 8.00 6.11 -4.59
CA SER A 23 7.27 5.40 -3.53
C SER A 23 5.77 5.70 -3.53
N SER A 24 5.36 6.82 -4.12
CA SER A 24 3.95 7.27 -4.10
C SER A 24 3.16 6.83 -5.33
N ILE A 25 3.82 6.41 -6.43
CA ILE A 25 3.13 6.16 -7.70
C ILE A 25 2.11 5.01 -7.62
N ALA A 26 2.39 3.96 -6.83
CA ALA A 26 1.46 2.85 -6.66
C ALA A 26 0.23 3.21 -5.80
N PRO A 27 0.37 3.86 -4.62
CA PRO A 27 -0.78 4.43 -3.91
C PRO A 27 -1.61 5.40 -4.77
N LEU A 28 -0.97 6.28 -5.53
CA LEU A 28 -1.68 7.18 -6.44
C LEU A 28 -2.53 6.41 -7.45
N SER A 29 -1.98 5.34 -8.04
CA SER A 29 -2.69 4.50 -9.03
C SER A 29 -3.90 3.76 -8.43
N THR A 30 -3.84 3.34 -7.17
CA THR A 30 -4.99 2.69 -6.52
C THR A 30 -6.03 3.69 -6.07
N ASP A 31 -5.61 4.73 -5.37
CA ASP A 31 -6.53 5.56 -4.61
C ASP A 31 -7.24 6.61 -5.48
N MET A 32 -6.59 7.11 -6.56
CA MET A 32 -7.27 7.95 -7.56
C MET A 32 -8.35 7.19 -8.32
N TYR A 33 -8.21 5.88 -8.48
CA TYR A 33 -9.14 5.03 -9.22
C TYR A 33 -10.40 4.68 -8.42
N LEU A 34 -10.37 4.71 -7.08
CA LEU A 34 -11.49 4.28 -6.23
C LEU A 34 -12.81 5.00 -6.51
N PRO A 35 -12.86 6.34 -6.65
CA PRO A 35 -14.12 7.03 -6.97
C PRO A 35 -14.69 6.64 -8.35
N ALA A 36 -13.83 6.19 -9.28
CA ALA A 36 -14.20 5.87 -10.64
C ALA A 36 -14.79 4.46 -10.81
N LEU A 37 -14.76 3.60 -9.80
CA LEU A 37 -15.18 2.20 -9.92
C LEU A 37 -16.60 2.04 -10.48
N SER A 38 -17.55 2.88 -10.06
CA SER A 38 -18.93 2.85 -10.55
C SER A 38 -19.03 3.24 -12.03
N GLN A 39 -18.27 4.26 -12.47
CA GLN A 39 -18.23 4.66 -13.89
C GLN A 39 -17.55 3.60 -14.75
N VAL A 40 -16.48 2.98 -14.27
CA VAL A 40 -15.78 1.88 -14.96
C VAL A 40 -16.70 0.68 -15.15
N LYS A 41 -17.48 0.31 -14.12
CA LYS A 41 -18.51 -0.73 -14.22
C LYS A 41 -19.51 -0.44 -15.35
N GLN A 42 -20.00 0.80 -15.41
CA GLN A 42 -20.95 1.24 -16.44
C GLN A 42 -20.32 1.26 -17.82
N SER A 43 -19.12 1.82 -17.96
CA SER A 43 -18.40 1.97 -19.22
C SER A 43 -18.07 0.63 -19.90
N PHE A 44 -17.70 -0.39 -19.12
CA PHE A 44 -17.45 -1.74 -19.62
C PHE A 44 -18.70 -2.63 -19.63
N GLU A 45 -19.88 -2.14 -19.24
CA GLU A 45 -21.13 -2.90 -19.13
C GLU A 45 -20.93 -4.22 -18.36
N THR A 46 -20.20 -4.15 -17.22
CA THR A 46 -19.71 -5.33 -16.52
C THR A 46 -20.25 -5.45 -15.08
N SER A 47 -19.88 -6.53 -14.40
CA SER A 47 -20.25 -6.77 -13.03
C SER A 47 -19.35 -6.02 -12.03
N GLU A 48 -19.85 -5.79 -10.82
CA GLU A 48 -19.05 -5.26 -9.70
C GLU A 48 -17.85 -6.17 -9.38
N PHE A 49 -18.05 -7.48 -9.50
CA PHE A 49 -16.99 -8.47 -9.32
C PHE A 49 -15.79 -8.19 -10.23
N LEU A 50 -16.00 -8.05 -11.54
CA LEU A 50 -14.89 -7.82 -12.48
C LEU A 50 -14.25 -6.45 -12.28
N THR A 51 -15.03 -5.44 -11.93
CA THR A 51 -14.49 -4.10 -11.63
C THR A 51 -13.60 -4.12 -10.38
N GLN A 52 -14.07 -4.74 -9.29
CA GLN A 52 -13.28 -4.89 -8.07
C GLN A 52 -12.07 -5.83 -8.25
N LEU A 53 -12.20 -6.84 -9.14
CA LEU A 53 -11.11 -7.75 -9.48
C LEU A 53 -9.90 -7.01 -10.08
N SER A 54 -10.11 -5.86 -10.71
CA SER A 54 -9.02 -4.99 -11.18
C SER A 54 -8.15 -4.45 -10.04
N LEU A 55 -8.73 -4.19 -8.86
CA LEU A 55 -7.99 -3.83 -7.64
C LEU A 55 -7.31 -5.05 -7.02
N ALA A 56 -8.02 -6.18 -6.93
CA ALA A 56 -7.44 -7.41 -6.38
C ALA A 56 -6.22 -7.87 -7.20
N SER A 57 -6.31 -7.82 -8.54
CA SER A 57 -5.18 -8.14 -9.44
C SER A 57 -3.99 -7.22 -9.22
N PHE A 58 -4.24 -5.93 -8.98
CA PHE A 58 -3.22 -4.94 -8.65
C PHE A 58 -2.46 -5.34 -7.37
N PHE A 59 -3.16 -5.67 -6.28
CA PHE A 59 -2.52 -6.04 -5.02
C PHE A 59 -1.74 -7.35 -5.11
N VAL A 60 -2.24 -8.35 -5.84
CA VAL A 60 -1.50 -9.59 -6.11
C VAL A 60 -0.21 -9.31 -6.88
N ALA A 61 -0.29 -8.51 -7.94
CA ALA A 61 0.89 -8.13 -8.72
C ALA A 61 1.91 -7.33 -7.88
N PHE A 62 1.42 -6.44 -7.02
CA PHE A 62 2.27 -5.68 -6.12
C PHE A 62 3.01 -6.59 -5.12
N ALA A 63 2.33 -7.61 -4.57
CA ALA A 63 2.94 -8.62 -3.71
C ALA A 63 4.06 -9.40 -4.43
N LEU A 64 3.81 -9.82 -5.67
CA LEU A 64 4.82 -10.50 -6.51
C LEU A 64 6.00 -9.58 -6.81
N GLY A 65 5.74 -8.29 -7.10
CA GLY A 65 6.76 -7.29 -7.32
C GLY A 65 7.70 -7.12 -6.12
N GLN A 66 7.19 -7.18 -4.89
CA GLN A 66 8.01 -7.11 -3.67
C GLN A 66 9.08 -8.23 -3.63
N LEU A 67 8.75 -9.42 -4.11
CA LEU A 67 9.69 -10.56 -4.17
C LEU A 67 10.69 -10.45 -5.32
N ILE A 68 10.27 -9.87 -6.44
CA ILE A 68 11.03 -9.84 -7.70
C ILE A 68 12.05 -8.70 -7.70
N TYR A 69 11.64 -7.46 -7.38
CA TYR A 69 12.48 -6.28 -7.59
C TYR A 69 13.65 -6.16 -6.61
N GLY A 70 13.55 -6.74 -5.40
CA GLY A 70 14.68 -6.80 -4.48
C GLY A 70 15.88 -7.47 -5.12
N PRO A 71 15.81 -8.80 -5.36
CA PRO A 71 16.89 -9.55 -5.98
C PRO A 71 17.29 -9.03 -7.37
N LEU A 72 16.32 -8.63 -8.19
CA LEU A 72 16.59 -8.12 -9.54
C LEU A 72 17.47 -6.86 -9.50
N SER A 73 17.18 -5.95 -8.56
CA SER A 73 17.94 -4.73 -8.38
C SER A 73 19.34 -4.95 -7.77
N ASP A 74 19.54 -6.05 -7.05
CA ASP A 74 20.86 -6.43 -6.53
C ASP A 74 21.79 -6.98 -7.66
N VAL A 75 21.21 -7.62 -8.67
CA VAL A 75 21.97 -8.17 -9.81
C VAL A 75 22.25 -7.12 -10.88
N PHE A 76 21.23 -6.37 -11.30
CA PHE A 76 21.30 -5.44 -12.43
C PHE A 76 21.64 -3.99 -12.04
N GLY A 77 21.80 -3.73 -10.74
CA GLY A 77 21.88 -2.38 -10.20
C GLY A 77 20.49 -1.76 -10.00
N ARG A 78 20.41 -0.58 -9.41
CA ARG A 78 19.12 0.05 -9.02
C ARG A 78 18.42 0.74 -10.18
N LYS A 79 19.19 1.40 -11.03
CA LYS A 79 18.65 2.29 -12.09
C LYS A 79 17.89 1.51 -13.18
N ILE A 80 18.47 0.42 -13.69
CA ILE A 80 17.87 -0.33 -14.82
C ILE A 80 16.53 -0.96 -14.44
N PRO A 81 16.40 -1.73 -13.32
CA PRO A 81 15.10 -2.28 -12.93
C PRO A 81 14.06 -1.22 -12.57
N ALA A 82 14.49 -0.04 -12.05
CA ALA A 82 13.58 1.08 -11.82
C ALA A 82 13.02 1.62 -13.13
N LEU A 83 13.86 1.83 -14.15
CA LEU A 83 13.42 2.29 -15.47
C LEU A 83 12.48 1.28 -16.15
N VAL A 84 12.81 -0.01 -16.11
CA VAL A 84 11.97 -1.07 -16.68
C VAL A 84 10.62 -1.13 -15.98
N GLY A 85 10.60 -1.05 -14.64
CA GLY A 85 9.36 -1.04 -13.87
C GLY A 85 8.50 0.18 -14.18
N ILE A 86 9.06 1.39 -14.15
CA ILE A 86 8.29 2.62 -14.45
C ILE A 86 7.86 2.67 -15.92
N PHE A 87 8.64 2.13 -16.84
CA PHE A 87 8.21 1.99 -18.24
C PHE A 87 7.01 1.04 -18.37
N LEU A 88 7.01 -0.09 -17.66
CA LEU A 88 5.89 -1.02 -17.62
C LEU A 88 4.64 -0.36 -17.02
N PHE A 89 4.80 0.39 -15.91
CA PHE A 89 3.72 1.18 -15.30
C PHE A 89 3.13 2.17 -16.30
N MET A 90 3.97 2.96 -16.93
CA MET A 90 3.60 3.98 -17.90
C MET A 90 2.84 3.38 -19.09
N LEU A 91 3.37 2.30 -19.66
CA LEU A 91 2.76 1.63 -20.82
C LEU A 91 1.39 1.03 -20.45
N SER A 92 1.29 0.39 -19.29
CA SER A 92 0.03 -0.18 -18.79
C SER A 92 -1.01 0.92 -18.53
N SER A 93 -0.62 2.04 -17.92
CA SER A 93 -1.51 3.20 -17.72
C SER A 93 -2.00 3.77 -19.05
N LEU A 94 -1.12 3.89 -20.05
CA LEU A 94 -1.51 4.35 -21.40
C LEU A 94 -2.57 3.42 -22.04
N PHE A 95 -2.34 2.11 -21.99
CA PHE A 95 -3.31 1.16 -22.54
C PHE A 95 -4.63 1.13 -21.76
N CYS A 96 -4.64 1.39 -20.46
CA CYS A 96 -5.86 1.55 -19.68
C CYS A 96 -6.75 2.72 -20.19
N VAL A 97 -6.16 3.72 -20.86
CA VAL A 97 -6.94 4.84 -21.45
C VAL A 97 -7.72 4.43 -22.68
N ILE A 98 -7.27 3.45 -23.45
CA ILE A 98 -7.78 3.15 -24.79
C ILE A 98 -8.49 1.80 -24.93
N ILE A 99 -8.48 0.98 -23.84
CA ILE A 99 -9.03 -0.37 -23.91
C ILE A 99 -10.53 -0.40 -23.58
N ASP A 100 -11.30 -1.20 -24.34
CA ASP A 100 -12.75 -1.38 -24.18
C ASP A 100 -13.11 -2.78 -23.64
N ASN A 101 -12.14 -3.56 -23.16
CA ASN A 101 -12.35 -4.91 -22.65
C ASN A 101 -11.92 -5.02 -21.19
N ILE A 102 -12.87 -5.38 -20.31
CA ILE A 102 -12.62 -5.46 -18.85
C ILE A 102 -11.55 -6.50 -18.50
N TYR A 103 -11.45 -7.64 -19.18
CA TYR A 103 -10.45 -8.67 -18.88
C TYR A 103 -9.05 -8.18 -19.22
N VAL A 104 -8.90 -7.47 -20.35
CA VAL A 104 -7.62 -6.85 -20.72
C VAL A 104 -7.29 -5.73 -19.74
N PHE A 105 -8.27 -4.93 -19.32
CA PHE A 105 -8.10 -3.91 -18.30
C PHE A 105 -7.56 -4.50 -16.99
N ILE A 106 -8.12 -5.60 -16.50
CA ILE A 106 -7.65 -6.31 -15.29
C ILE A 106 -6.18 -6.75 -15.45
N ILE A 107 -5.80 -7.28 -16.61
CA ILE A 107 -4.42 -7.67 -16.92
C ILE A 107 -3.50 -6.44 -16.95
N LEU A 108 -3.94 -5.34 -17.53
CA LEU A 108 -3.17 -4.10 -17.55
C LEU A 108 -2.96 -3.54 -16.13
N ARG A 109 -3.99 -3.59 -15.28
CA ARG A 109 -3.89 -3.23 -13.86
C ARG A 109 -2.87 -4.09 -13.10
N PHE A 110 -2.78 -5.39 -13.42
CA PHE A 110 -1.75 -6.27 -12.89
C PHE A 110 -0.34 -5.79 -13.28
N PHE A 111 -0.10 -5.51 -14.55
CA PHE A 111 1.20 -5.02 -15.02
C PHE A 111 1.54 -3.62 -14.53
N GLU A 112 0.55 -2.75 -14.41
CA GLU A 112 0.70 -1.43 -13.82
C GLU A 112 1.19 -1.51 -12.37
N ALA A 113 0.59 -2.40 -11.55
CA ALA A 113 1.01 -2.64 -10.19
C ALA A 113 2.41 -3.23 -10.10
N LEU A 114 2.70 -4.22 -10.96
CA LEU A 114 4.04 -4.81 -11.04
C LEU A 114 5.08 -3.72 -11.32
N GLY A 115 4.80 -2.86 -12.31
CA GLY A 115 5.66 -1.73 -12.64
C GLY A 115 5.82 -0.71 -11.51
N GLY A 116 4.73 -0.31 -10.87
CA GLY A 116 4.72 0.64 -9.74
C GLY A 116 5.45 0.13 -8.50
N CYS A 117 5.41 -1.18 -8.26
CA CYS A 117 6.13 -1.82 -7.16
C CYS A 117 7.65 -1.64 -7.24
N ALA A 118 8.22 -1.60 -8.45
CA ALA A 118 9.65 -1.32 -8.67
C ALA A 118 10.06 -0.02 -7.99
N GLY A 119 9.23 1.04 -8.13
CA GLY A 119 9.47 2.33 -7.51
C GLY A 119 9.65 2.23 -6.00
N VAL A 120 8.72 1.57 -5.33
CA VAL A 120 8.72 1.45 -3.86
C VAL A 120 9.90 0.63 -3.34
N VAL A 121 10.17 -0.52 -3.94
CA VAL A 121 11.23 -1.43 -3.49
C VAL A 121 12.61 -0.82 -3.73
N ILE A 122 12.83 -0.28 -4.93
CA ILE A 122 14.13 0.24 -5.34
C ILE A 122 14.44 1.58 -4.65
N ALA A 123 13.42 2.44 -4.42
CA ALA A 123 13.64 3.68 -3.68
C ALA A 123 14.20 3.40 -2.27
N ARG A 124 13.65 2.42 -1.56
CA ARG A 124 14.17 2.00 -0.24
C ARG A 124 15.60 1.48 -0.32
N ALA A 125 15.91 0.69 -1.35
CA ALA A 125 17.26 0.17 -1.56
C ALA A 125 18.27 1.30 -1.81
N ILE A 126 17.93 2.29 -2.63
CA ILE A 126 18.78 3.45 -2.93
C ILE A 126 19.09 4.26 -1.67
N VAL A 127 18.09 4.47 -0.79
CA VAL A 127 18.32 5.17 0.48
C VAL A 127 19.36 4.43 1.32
N ASN A 128 19.21 3.11 1.44
CA ASN A 128 20.16 2.29 2.21
C ASN A 128 21.56 2.23 1.60
N ASP A 129 21.67 2.30 0.26
CA ASP A 129 22.96 2.28 -0.46
C ASP A 129 23.74 3.60 -0.29
N LEU A 130 23.05 4.74 -0.22
CA LEU A 130 23.69 6.06 -0.31
C LEU A 130 23.89 6.77 1.02
N PHE A 131 23.09 6.43 2.06
CA PHE A 131 23.04 7.19 3.29
C PHE A 131 23.38 6.31 4.52
N GLU A 132 24.04 6.90 5.51
CA GLU A 132 24.27 6.27 6.80
C GLU A 132 22.95 6.10 7.56
N LEU A 133 22.90 5.14 8.51
CA LEU A 133 21.69 4.73 9.21
C LEU A 133 20.88 5.91 9.79
N LYS A 134 21.55 6.89 10.42
CA LYS A 134 20.87 8.08 10.99
C LYS A 134 20.27 8.99 9.91
N GLU A 135 20.98 9.17 8.81
CA GLU A 135 20.55 10.01 7.70
C GLU A 135 19.46 9.30 6.88
N ALA A 136 19.61 8.00 6.64
CA ALA A 136 18.60 7.14 6.01
C ALA A 136 17.27 7.18 6.76
N ALA A 137 17.29 7.11 8.10
CA ALA A 137 16.07 7.22 8.92
C ALA A 137 15.32 8.55 8.70
N SER A 138 16.07 9.66 8.59
CA SER A 138 15.47 10.97 8.30
C SER A 138 14.86 11.05 6.89
N ILE A 139 15.51 10.42 5.91
CA ILE A 139 15.01 10.39 4.52
C ILE A 139 13.78 9.49 4.42
N PHE A 140 13.78 8.33 5.07
CA PHE A 140 12.59 7.49 5.15
C PHE A 140 11.41 8.20 5.81
N ALA A 141 11.65 8.99 6.86
CA ALA A 141 10.60 9.80 7.47
C ALA A 141 10.00 10.81 6.49
N LEU A 142 10.84 11.49 5.68
CA LEU A 142 10.36 12.38 4.61
C LEU A 142 9.58 11.62 3.53
N MET A 143 10.08 10.48 3.07
CA MET A 143 9.37 9.64 2.10
C MET A 143 8.02 9.17 2.65
N MET A 144 7.93 8.84 3.94
CA MET A 144 6.68 8.46 4.60
C MET A 144 5.66 9.62 4.60
N VAL A 145 6.09 10.88 4.75
CA VAL A 145 5.19 12.03 4.64
C VAL A 145 4.56 12.08 3.24
N PHE A 146 5.35 11.94 2.19
CA PHE A 146 4.82 11.90 0.82
C PHE A 146 3.92 10.70 0.57
N SER A 147 4.31 9.51 1.05
CA SER A 147 3.50 8.29 0.92
C SER A 147 2.19 8.36 1.72
N ALA A 148 2.13 9.16 2.79
CA ALA A 148 0.91 9.37 3.56
C ALA A 148 0.00 10.45 2.94
N LEU A 149 0.60 11.46 2.27
CA LEU A 149 -0.17 12.47 1.54
C LEU A 149 -0.83 11.90 0.28
N ALA A 150 -0.21 10.92 -0.37
CA ALA A 150 -0.77 10.32 -1.58
C ALA A 150 -2.18 9.72 -1.35
N PRO A 151 -2.42 8.80 -0.40
CA PRO A 151 -3.78 8.30 -0.11
C PRO A 151 -4.76 9.38 0.37
N MET A 152 -4.27 10.44 0.98
CA MET A 152 -5.12 11.55 1.44
C MET A 152 -5.65 12.40 0.29
N LEU A 153 -4.81 12.68 -0.70
CA LEU A 153 -5.13 13.61 -1.79
C LEU A 153 -5.65 12.90 -3.04
N SER A 154 -5.19 11.67 -3.31
CA SER A 154 -5.50 11.00 -4.57
C SER A 154 -6.96 10.68 -4.80
N PRO A 155 -7.78 10.21 -3.83
CA PRO A 155 -9.20 9.97 -4.10
C PRO A 155 -9.97 11.28 -4.33
N SER A 156 -9.62 12.35 -3.61
CA SER A 156 -10.22 13.67 -3.83
C SER A 156 -9.87 14.20 -5.22
N PHE A 157 -8.61 14.03 -5.65
CA PHE A 157 -8.19 14.42 -6.98
C PHE A 157 -8.79 13.52 -8.06
N GLY A 158 -8.92 12.21 -7.81
CA GLY A 158 -9.64 11.27 -8.66
C GLY A 158 -11.12 11.66 -8.82
N GLY A 159 -11.82 11.94 -7.72
CA GLY A 159 -13.20 12.42 -7.72
C GLY A 159 -13.37 13.71 -8.52
N PHE A 160 -12.44 14.67 -8.38
CA PHE A 160 -12.43 15.90 -9.18
C PHE A 160 -12.22 15.59 -10.69
N LEU A 161 -11.31 14.69 -11.04
CA LEU A 161 -11.06 14.34 -12.44
C LEU A 161 -12.31 13.74 -13.11
N ILE A 162 -13.03 12.86 -12.41
CA ILE A 162 -14.22 12.20 -12.99
C ILE A 162 -15.47 13.11 -12.99
N GLU A 163 -15.51 14.14 -12.15
CA GLU A 163 -16.58 15.15 -12.16
C GLU A 163 -16.54 15.99 -13.46
N TYR A 164 -15.35 16.35 -13.93
CA TYR A 164 -15.17 17.22 -15.11
C TYR A 164 -14.77 16.50 -16.37
N PHE A 165 -14.24 15.28 -16.24
CA PHE A 165 -13.76 14.45 -17.34
C PHE A 165 -14.34 13.04 -17.17
N SER A 166 -13.80 12.07 -17.90
CA SER A 166 -14.16 10.65 -17.72
C SER A 166 -13.13 9.92 -16.85
N TRP A 167 -13.45 8.70 -16.41
CA TRP A 167 -12.53 7.85 -15.65
C TRP A 167 -11.19 7.59 -16.38
N HIS A 168 -11.15 7.68 -17.71
CA HIS A 168 -9.93 7.58 -18.52
C HIS A 168 -8.90 8.65 -18.15
N SER A 169 -9.35 9.84 -17.71
CA SER A 169 -8.46 10.94 -17.31
C SER A 169 -7.54 10.58 -16.12
N ILE A 170 -7.97 9.64 -15.29
CA ILE A 170 -7.16 9.12 -14.18
C ILE A 170 -5.92 8.41 -14.75
N PHE A 171 -6.14 7.49 -15.69
CA PHE A 171 -5.05 6.73 -16.30
C PHE A 171 -4.17 7.60 -17.22
N ALA A 172 -4.76 8.60 -17.89
CA ALA A 172 -3.98 9.61 -18.62
C ALA A 172 -3.07 10.43 -17.68
N THR A 173 -3.57 10.79 -16.50
CA THR A 173 -2.76 11.46 -15.46
C THR A 173 -1.64 10.55 -14.95
N LEU A 174 -1.94 9.28 -14.67
CA LEU A 174 -0.95 8.28 -14.22
C LEU A 174 0.11 8.03 -15.30
N PHE A 175 -0.28 7.99 -16.57
CA PHE A 175 0.64 7.92 -17.69
C PHE A 175 1.58 9.14 -17.73
N GLY A 176 1.04 10.36 -17.59
CA GLY A 176 1.82 11.59 -17.51
C GLY A 176 2.80 11.62 -16.33
N LEU A 177 2.35 11.17 -15.16
CA LEU A 177 3.22 11.01 -13.98
C LEU A 177 4.29 9.94 -14.22
N GLY A 178 3.94 8.84 -14.91
CA GLY A 178 4.89 7.82 -15.34
C GLY A 178 5.97 8.37 -16.25
N ILE A 179 5.62 9.17 -17.26
CA ILE A 179 6.58 9.86 -18.14
C ILE A 179 7.50 10.76 -17.32
N LEU A 180 6.94 11.61 -16.47
CA LEU A 180 7.72 12.52 -15.62
C LEU A 180 8.74 11.73 -14.78
N LEU A 181 8.27 10.69 -14.11
CA LEU A 181 9.11 9.86 -13.26
C LEU A 181 10.17 9.10 -14.05
N PHE A 182 9.82 8.56 -15.23
CA PHE A 182 10.77 7.90 -16.13
C PHE A 182 11.89 8.85 -16.54
N LEU A 183 11.56 10.07 -16.97
CA LEU A 183 12.55 11.09 -17.34
C LEU A 183 13.41 11.51 -16.14
N LEU A 184 12.82 11.69 -14.97
CA LEU A 184 13.57 12.01 -13.75
C LEU A 184 14.56 10.90 -13.38
N ILE A 185 14.17 9.63 -13.47
CA ILE A 185 15.06 8.49 -13.21
C ILE A 185 16.13 8.42 -14.30
N PHE A 186 15.77 8.57 -15.56
CA PHE A 186 16.70 8.46 -16.68
C PHE A 186 17.81 9.51 -16.63
N PHE A 187 17.44 10.79 -16.44
CA PHE A 187 18.40 11.91 -16.50
C PHE A 187 19.02 12.25 -15.14
N ALA A 188 18.28 12.12 -14.04
CA ALA A 188 18.71 12.66 -12.77
C ALA A 188 19.14 11.62 -11.74
N LEU A 189 18.69 10.35 -11.86
CA LEU A 189 19.10 9.28 -10.95
C LEU A 189 20.40 8.65 -11.46
N LYS A 190 21.44 8.68 -10.62
CA LYS A 190 22.70 7.95 -10.86
C LYS A 190 22.59 6.54 -10.24
N GLU A 191 23.32 5.57 -10.82
CA GLU A 191 23.42 4.24 -10.23
C GLU A 191 24.04 4.32 -8.82
N SER A 192 23.32 3.79 -7.82
CA SER A 192 23.75 3.85 -6.41
C SER A 192 24.62 2.67 -5.99
N ALA A 193 24.51 1.55 -6.69
CA ALA A 193 25.18 0.31 -6.35
C ALA A 193 25.98 -0.30 -7.53
N PRO A 194 26.96 0.41 -8.12
CA PRO A 194 27.68 -0.08 -9.29
C PRO A 194 28.51 -1.34 -9.02
N HIS A 195 28.84 -1.61 -7.77
CA HIS A 195 29.61 -2.76 -7.33
C HIS A 195 28.78 -4.03 -7.14
N LEU A 196 27.44 -3.93 -6.97
CA LEU A 196 26.56 -5.08 -6.81
C LEU A 196 26.40 -5.90 -8.11
N LYS A 197 26.62 -5.31 -9.28
CA LYS A 197 26.57 -5.99 -10.60
C LYS A 197 27.43 -7.25 -10.74
N ARG A 198 28.25 -7.61 -9.73
CA ARG A 198 29.13 -8.79 -9.72
C ARG A 198 28.67 -9.88 -8.76
N GLN A 199 27.63 -9.67 -7.95
CA GLN A 199 27.15 -10.73 -7.07
C GLN A 199 26.34 -11.73 -7.89
N LYS A 200 26.79 -12.99 -7.90
CA LYS A 200 26.00 -14.07 -8.47
C LYS A 200 24.78 -14.28 -7.58
N PHE A 201 23.60 -14.11 -8.16
CA PHE A 201 22.35 -14.44 -7.48
C PHE A 201 22.33 -15.93 -7.10
N SER A 202 22.30 -16.21 -5.80
CA SER A 202 22.20 -17.57 -5.29
C SER A 202 20.80 -17.86 -4.80
N HIS A 203 19.99 -18.52 -5.63
CA HIS A 203 18.65 -18.98 -5.24
C HIS A 203 18.65 -19.79 -3.94
N LYS A 204 19.68 -20.61 -3.72
CA LYS A 204 19.82 -21.44 -2.51
C LYS A 204 19.99 -20.60 -1.24
N GLU A 205 20.81 -19.57 -1.31
CA GLU A 205 21.07 -18.68 -0.17
C GLU A 205 19.86 -17.79 0.12
N THR A 206 19.22 -17.26 -0.90
CA THR A 206 17.97 -16.48 -0.78
C THR A 206 16.88 -17.32 -0.12
N LEU A 207 16.65 -18.56 -0.60
CA LEU A 207 15.65 -19.46 -0.03
C LEU A 207 15.97 -19.84 1.44
N LYS A 208 17.24 -20.03 1.76
CA LYS A 208 17.72 -20.31 3.13
C LYS A 208 17.39 -19.12 4.06
N ASN A 209 17.62 -17.89 3.61
CA ASN A 209 17.33 -16.69 4.38
C ASN A 209 15.82 -16.51 4.60
N TYR A 210 14.98 -16.74 3.57
CA TYR A 210 13.53 -16.74 3.72
C TYR A 210 13.07 -17.80 4.74
N ARG A 211 13.58 -19.04 4.63
CA ARG A 211 13.24 -20.10 5.57
C ARG A 211 13.70 -19.81 6.99
N PHE A 212 14.82 -19.13 7.17
CA PHE A 212 15.32 -18.70 8.47
C PHE A 212 14.39 -17.68 9.13
N VAL A 213 13.97 -16.65 8.38
CA VAL A 213 13.06 -15.60 8.86
C VAL A 213 11.67 -16.16 9.15
N LEU A 214 11.15 -17.04 8.31
CA LEU A 214 9.82 -17.67 8.48
C LEU A 214 9.75 -18.68 9.63
N LYS A 215 10.87 -19.08 10.26
CA LYS A 215 10.86 -19.96 11.45
C LYS A 215 10.75 -19.20 12.76
N ASP A 216 10.96 -17.90 12.76
CA ASP A 216 10.88 -17.10 13.99
C ASP A 216 9.42 -16.81 14.35
N LYS A 217 8.93 -17.48 15.41
CA LYS A 217 7.53 -17.36 15.86
C LYS A 217 7.10 -15.92 16.19
N PRO A 218 7.87 -15.11 16.97
CA PRO A 218 7.47 -13.75 17.25
C PRO A 218 7.44 -12.85 15.99
N PHE A 219 8.33 -13.08 15.02
CA PHE A 219 8.27 -12.39 13.74
C PHE A 219 6.97 -12.69 13.00
N ILE A 220 6.62 -13.97 12.89
CA ILE A 220 5.38 -14.41 12.24
C ILE A 220 4.15 -13.84 12.95
N LEU A 221 4.16 -13.76 14.29
CA LEU A 221 3.09 -13.10 15.06
C LEU A 221 2.86 -11.67 14.58
N TYR A 222 3.92 -10.84 14.60
CA TYR A 222 3.77 -9.42 14.25
C TYR A 222 3.48 -9.22 12.75
N VAL A 223 4.06 -10.04 11.87
CA VAL A 223 3.75 -10.01 10.43
C VAL A 223 2.31 -10.41 10.17
N SER A 224 1.79 -11.45 10.83
CA SER A 224 0.40 -11.89 10.68
C SER A 224 -0.58 -10.83 11.19
N CYS A 225 -0.31 -10.23 12.37
CA CYS A 225 -1.13 -9.14 12.88
C CYS A 225 -1.14 -7.95 11.92
N ALA A 226 0.03 -7.52 11.43
CA ALA A 226 0.15 -6.42 10.48
C ALA A 226 -0.61 -6.72 9.18
N SER A 227 -0.48 -7.93 8.65
CA SER A 227 -1.11 -8.33 7.39
C SER A 227 -2.63 -8.43 7.50
N LEU A 228 -3.15 -8.98 8.61
CA LEU A 228 -4.60 -9.10 8.84
C LEU A 228 -5.27 -7.74 9.05
N VAL A 229 -4.64 -6.85 9.83
CA VAL A 229 -5.18 -5.51 10.05
C VAL A 229 -5.12 -4.68 8.75
N LEU A 230 -4.04 -4.81 7.98
CA LEU A 230 -3.94 -4.19 6.67
C LEU A 230 -4.96 -4.77 5.69
N ALA A 231 -5.24 -6.07 5.75
CA ALA A 231 -6.27 -6.72 4.94
C ALA A 231 -7.67 -6.16 5.21
N ALA A 232 -7.99 -5.81 6.47
CA ALA A 232 -9.23 -5.10 6.80
C ALA A 232 -9.30 -3.71 6.10
N MET A 233 -8.18 -2.98 6.05
CA MET A 233 -8.10 -1.73 5.29
C MET A 233 -8.32 -1.98 3.78
N PHE A 234 -7.74 -3.03 3.21
CA PHE A 234 -7.93 -3.35 1.79
C PHE A 234 -9.33 -3.86 1.47
N ALA A 235 -10.03 -4.49 2.43
CA ALA A 235 -11.46 -4.76 2.30
C ALA A 235 -12.25 -3.44 2.16
N TYR A 236 -11.96 -2.47 3.03
CA TYR A 236 -12.53 -1.11 2.93
C TYR A 236 -12.18 -0.47 1.57
N ILE A 237 -10.92 -0.46 1.16
CA ILE A 237 -10.50 0.13 -0.12
C ILE A 237 -11.29 -0.48 -1.29
N THR A 238 -11.45 -1.81 -1.34
CA THR A 238 -12.10 -2.50 -2.46
C THR A 238 -13.62 -2.32 -2.47
N GLY A 239 -14.27 -2.34 -1.29
CA GLY A 239 -15.74 -2.33 -1.19
C GLY A 239 -16.35 -0.94 -0.97
N SER A 240 -15.58 0.03 -0.46
CA SER A 240 -16.11 1.32 0.00
C SER A 240 -16.81 2.14 -1.08
N SER A 241 -16.27 2.19 -2.31
CA SER A 241 -16.88 2.96 -3.39
C SER A 241 -18.33 2.53 -3.64
N PHE A 242 -18.59 1.23 -3.75
CA PHE A 242 -19.94 0.70 -3.96
C PHE A 242 -20.86 0.92 -2.75
N VAL A 243 -20.34 0.81 -1.53
CA VAL A 243 -21.12 1.05 -0.32
C VAL A 243 -21.45 2.55 -0.18
N PHE A 244 -20.49 3.43 -0.32
CA PHE A 244 -20.73 4.87 -0.11
C PHE A 244 -21.48 5.53 -1.27
N ILE A 245 -21.14 5.20 -2.52
CA ILE A 245 -21.78 5.80 -3.69
C ILE A 245 -23.12 5.13 -3.97
N ASN A 246 -23.17 3.80 -4.11
CA ASN A 246 -24.38 3.12 -4.58
C ASN A 246 -25.39 2.87 -3.45
N PHE A 247 -24.94 2.55 -2.21
CA PHE A 247 -25.85 2.28 -1.12
C PHE A 247 -26.24 3.54 -0.33
N PHE A 248 -25.24 4.38 0.05
CA PHE A 248 -25.50 5.62 0.79
C PHE A 248 -25.81 6.82 -0.12
N GLY A 249 -25.60 6.72 -1.43
CA GLY A 249 -25.95 7.76 -2.41
C GLY A 249 -25.01 8.96 -2.44
N LEU A 250 -23.74 8.80 -2.02
CA LEU A 250 -22.76 9.89 -2.13
C LEU A 250 -22.37 10.12 -3.59
N SER A 251 -22.01 11.35 -3.92
CA SER A 251 -21.32 11.64 -5.17
C SER A 251 -19.89 11.06 -5.14
N GLU A 252 -19.31 10.81 -6.32
CA GLU A 252 -17.92 10.37 -6.43
C GLU A 252 -16.94 11.36 -5.79
N ARG A 253 -17.25 12.66 -5.87
CA ARG A 253 -16.48 13.73 -5.25
C ARG A 253 -16.56 13.66 -3.73
N ASP A 254 -17.76 13.54 -3.16
CA ASP A 254 -17.96 13.48 -1.71
C ASP A 254 -17.34 12.21 -1.13
N PHE A 255 -17.43 11.09 -1.84
CA PHE A 255 -16.71 9.86 -1.49
C PHE A 255 -15.19 10.09 -1.47
N GLY A 256 -14.63 10.75 -2.49
CA GLY A 256 -13.20 11.08 -2.54
C GLY A 256 -12.76 11.94 -1.35
N LEU A 257 -13.55 12.94 -0.95
CA LEU A 257 -13.28 13.79 0.21
C LEU A 257 -13.35 12.98 1.52
N LEU A 258 -14.37 12.13 1.67
CA LEU A 258 -14.55 11.27 2.84
C LEU A 258 -13.39 10.28 3.00
N PHE A 259 -12.98 9.65 1.90
CA PHE A 259 -11.83 8.75 1.88
C PHE A 259 -10.55 9.49 2.28
N GLY A 260 -10.36 10.71 1.78
CA GLY A 260 -9.25 11.58 2.16
C GLY A 260 -9.26 11.94 3.65
N LEU A 261 -10.45 12.15 4.25
CA LEU A 261 -10.62 12.39 5.68
C LEU A 261 -10.18 11.16 6.50
N ASN A 262 -10.55 9.94 6.06
CA ASN A 262 -10.13 8.70 6.71
C ASN A 262 -8.60 8.53 6.65
N ALA A 263 -7.98 8.84 5.51
CA ALA A 263 -6.53 8.82 5.36
C ALA A 263 -5.84 9.88 6.24
N LEU A 264 -6.44 11.05 6.42
CA LEU A 264 -5.97 12.08 7.35
C LEU A 264 -5.99 11.57 8.80
N GLY A 265 -7.04 10.84 9.21
CA GLY A 265 -7.10 10.16 10.50
C GLY A 265 -5.91 9.23 10.74
N PHE A 266 -5.57 8.40 9.75
CA PHE A 266 -4.38 7.56 9.79
C PHE A 266 -3.09 8.37 10.01
N VAL A 267 -2.90 9.46 9.28
CA VAL A 267 -1.71 10.33 9.41
C VAL A 267 -1.63 10.99 10.79
N ILE A 268 -2.75 11.48 11.32
CA ILE A 268 -2.81 12.09 12.66
C ILE A 268 -2.41 11.06 13.72
N PHE A 269 -2.99 9.85 13.67
CA PHE A 269 -2.71 8.81 14.65
C PHE A 269 -1.27 8.28 14.54
N ALA A 270 -0.70 8.20 13.32
CA ALA A 270 0.71 7.86 13.13
C ALA A 270 1.65 8.90 13.76
N ASN A 271 1.33 10.20 13.66
CA ASN A 271 2.09 11.26 14.31
C ASN A 271 1.95 11.24 15.84
N ILE A 272 0.74 10.94 16.35
CA ILE A 272 0.54 10.72 17.79
C ILE A 272 1.36 9.53 18.27
N ASN A 273 1.34 8.41 17.54
CA ASN A 273 2.13 7.23 17.83
C ASN A 273 3.64 7.55 17.94
N ALA A 274 4.18 8.32 17.00
CA ALA A 274 5.59 8.71 16.99
C ALA A 274 6.01 9.48 18.26
N LYS A 275 5.06 10.17 18.92
CA LYS A 275 5.29 10.80 20.23
C LYS A 275 5.11 9.81 21.38
N MET A 276 4.11 8.93 21.29
CA MET A 276 3.75 7.97 22.35
C MET A 276 4.82 6.90 22.56
N VAL A 277 5.46 6.37 21.50
CA VAL A 277 6.50 5.34 21.58
C VAL A 277 7.76 5.79 22.33
N ARG A 278 7.92 7.11 22.54
CA ARG A 278 9.00 7.66 23.37
C ARG A 278 8.78 7.43 24.87
N LYS A 279 7.54 7.17 25.28
CA LYS A 279 7.13 7.06 26.71
C LYS A 279 6.44 5.74 27.03
N ILE A 280 5.88 5.06 26.05
CA ILE A 280 5.07 3.85 26.19
C ILE A 280 5.62 2.79 25.24
N ASP A 281 5.76 1.56 25.73
CA ASP A 281 6.25 0.43 24.95
C ASP A 281 5.34 0.16 23.73
N SER A 282 5.95 -0.07 22.58
CA SER A 282 5.24 -0.38 21.32
C SER A 282 4.26 -1.54 21.48
N GLU A 283 4.57 -2.52 22.33
CA GLU A 283 3.70 -3.68 22.55
C GLU A 283 2.43 -3.32 23.32
N LYS A 284 2.50 -2.40 24.28
CA LYS A 284 1.31 -1.89 24.99
C LYS A 284 0.43 -1.06 24.07
N ILE A 285 1.04 -0.20 23.24
CA ILE A 285 0.30 0.60 22.26
C ILE A 285 -0.43 -0.33 21.29
N LEU A 286 0.28 -1.33 20.75
CA LEU A 286 -0.28 -2.33 19.84
C LEU A 286 -1.49 -3.07 20.47
N PHE A 287 -1.35 -3.52 21.72
CA PHE A 287 -2.42 -4.21 22.44
C PHE A 287 -3.71 -3.38 22.50
N TYR A 288 -3.62 -2.14 23.01
CA TYR A 288 -4.79 -1.29 23.13
C TYR A 288 -5.38 -0.90 21.76
N ALA A 289 -4.53 -0.64 20.77
CA ALA A 289 -4.99 -0.30 19.43
C ALA A 289 -5.75 -1.46 18.77
N LEU A 290 -5.31 -2.71 18.94
CA LEU A 290 -6.01 -3.90 18.44
C LEU A 290 -7.39 -4.08 19.11
N ILE A 291 -7.47 -3.88 20.43
CA ILE A 291 -8.76 -3.96 21.16
C ILE A 291 -9.74 -2.88 20.72
N ILE A 292 -9.27 -1.64 20.62
CA ILE A 292 -10.13 -0.52 20.18
C ILE A 292 -10.60 -0.75 18.74
N MET A 293 -9.73 -1.25 17.86
CA MET A 293 -10.10 -1.59 16.48
C MET A 293 -11.13 -2.71 16.43
N LEU A 294 -11.02 -3.73 17.29
CA LEU A 294 -12.01 -4.81 17.40
C LEU A 294 -13.37 -4.25 17.84
N ILE A 295 -13.41 -3.37 18.85
CA ILE A 295 -14.66 -2.74 19.30
C ILE A 295 -15.25 -1.88 18.17
N SER A 296 -14.42 -1.09 17.48
CA SER A 296 -14.88 -0.25 16.37
C SER A 296 -15.46 -1.06 15.21
N THR A 297 -14.80 -2.13 14.80
CA THR A 297 -15.32 -3.00 13.73
C THR A 297 -16.55 -3.81 14.15
N LEU A 298 -16.69 -4.14 15.44
CA LEU A 298 -17.91 -4.74 15.98
C LEU A 298 -19.08 -3.76 15.94
N ILE A 299 -18.87 -2.48 16.35
CA ILE A 299 -19.88 -1.42 16.24
C ILE A 299 -20.27 -1.22 14.77
N LEU A 300 -19.30 -1.19 13.86
CA LEU A 300 -19.54 -1.10 12.42
C LEU A 300 -20.45 -2.22 11.94
N PHE A 301 -20.18 -3.47 12.33
CA PHE A 301 -20.98 -4.63 11.93
C PHE A 301 -22.39 -4.58 12.51
N VAL A 302 -22.54 -4.31 13.81
CA VAL A 302 -23.86 -4.21 14.47
C VAL A 302 -24.70 -3.09 13.87
N ASN A 303 -24.11 -1.90 13.63
CA ASN A 303 -24.79 -0.81 12.94
C ASN A 303 -25.30 -1.21 11.54
N SER A 304 -24.52 -2.04 10.84
CA SER A 304 -24.86 -2.48 9.49
C SER A 304 -26.02 -3.49 9.45
N LEU A 305 -26.25 -4.26 10.52
CA LEU A 305 -27.28 -5.31 10.57
C LEU A 305 -28.72 -4.77 10.70
N ILE A 306 -28.91 -3.65 11.40
CA ILE A 306 -30.26 -3.16 11.78
C ILE A 306 -30.80 -2.23 10.69
N LYS A 307 -30.33 -1.02 10.70
CA LYS A 307 -30.57 0.04 9.69
C LYS A 307 -29.35 0.94 9.71
N PRO A 308 -28.47 0.84 8.71
CA PRO A 308 -27.18 1.51 8.80
C PRO A 308 -27.36 3.02 8.91
N ASN A 309 -26.93 3.55 10.07
CA ASN A 309 -26.79 4.99 10.25
C ASN A 309 -25.48 5.41 9.61
N PHE A 310 -25.52 6.32 8.64
CA PHE A 310 -24.36 6.79 7.90
C PHE A 310 -23.24 7.32 8.80
N TRP A 311 -23.56 8.18 9.75
CA TRP A 311 -22.56 8.81 10.60
C TRP A 311 -21.88 7.84 11.56
N LEU A 312 -22.64 6.87 12.10
CA LEU A 312 -22.06 5.84 12.95
C LEU A 312 -21.21 4.85 12.12
N PHE A 313 -21.65 4.55 10.89
CA PHE A 313 -20.88 3.75 9.94
C PHE A 313 -19.54 4.42 9.62
N GLU A 314 -19.57 5.67 9.22
CA GLU A 314 -18.36 6.42 8.88
C GLU A 314 -17.44 6.64 10.08
N LEU A 315 -17.95 6.98 11.26
CA LEU A 315 -17.15 7.13 12.48
C LEU A 315 -16.41 5.82 12.83
N SER A 316 -17.07 4.67 12.63
CA SER A 316 -16.47 3.36 12.87
C SER A 316 -15.39 3.05 11.84
N ILE A 317 -15.62 3.38 10.56
CA ILE A 317 -14.60 3.27 9.50
C ILE A 317 -13.41 4.18 9.80
N PHE A 318 -13.67 5.47 10.04
CA PHE A 318 -12.64 6.46 10.39
C PHE A 318 -11.77 5.98 11.55
N THR A 319 -12.40 5.53 12.64
CA THR A 319 -11.68 5.03 13.81
C THR A 319 -10.81 3.82 13.47
N SER A 320 -11.36 2.86 12.71
CA SER A 320 -10.64 1.66 12.31
C SER A 320 -9.43 1.97 11.41
N ILE A 321 -9.58 2.88 10.46
CA ILE A 321 -8.49 3.32 9.57
C ILE A 321 -7.46 4.17 10.32
N ALA A 322 -7.89 5.08 11.19
CA ALA A 322 -6.99 5.88 12.01
C ALA A 322 -6.10 5.03 12.93
N LEU A 323 -6.65 3.96 13.52
CA LEU A 323 -5.91 3.04 14.40
C LEU A 323 -4.78 2.29 13.69
N LEU A 324 -4.81 2.17 12.36
CA LEU A 324 -3.66 1.68 11.58
C LEU A 324 -2.41 2.53 11.80
N GLY A 325 -2.57 3.83 12.10
CA GLY A 325 -1.48 4.73 12.46
C GLY A 325 -0.73 4.32 13.73
N PHE A 326 -1.39 3.58 14.63
CA PHE A 326 -0.73 2.93 15.77
C PHE A 326 -0.26 1.52 15.44
N ILE A 327 -1.08 0.71 14.79
CA ILE A 327 -0.82 -0.73 14.62
C ILE A 327 0.34 -0.96 13.65
N ALA A 328 0.31 -0.35 12.46
CA ALA A 328 1.29 -0.62 11.40
C ALA A 328 2.75 -0.29 11.80
N PRO A 329 3.08 0.89 12.36
CA PRO A 329 4.45 1.18 12.74
C PRO A 329 4.93 0.34 13.93
N ASN A 330 4.06 0.02 14.91
CA ASN A 330 4.47 -0.79 16.07
C ASN A 330 4.68 -2.25 15.69
N THR A 331 3.81 -2.86 14.88
CA THR A 331 4.02 -4.24 14.38
C THR A 331 5.26 -4.34 13.52
N THR A 332 5.50 -3.38 12.63
CA THR A 332 6.70 -3.33 11.79
C THR A 332 7.97 -3.21 12.64
N THR A 333 7.98 -2.32 13.64
CA THR A 333 9.12 -2.14 14.53
C THR A 333 9.42 -3.41 15.33
N LEU A 334 8.40 -4.04 15.90
CA LEU A 334 8.55 -5.26 16.70
C LEU A 334 9.00 -6.45 15.84
N ALA A 335 8.49 -6.58 14.62
CA ALA A 335 8.93 -7.59 13.66
C ALA A 335 10.39 -7.38 13.24
N MET A 336 10.75 -6.16 12.81
CA MET A 336 12.06 -5.86 12.24
C MET A 336 13.19 -5.82 13.29
N ALA A 337 12.88 -5.55 14.57
CA ALA A 337 13.86 -5.52 15.65
C ALA A 337 14.62 -6.85 15.81
N ARG A 338 14.04 -7.96 15.35
CA ARG A 338 14.59 -9.31 15.46
C ARG A 338 15.64 -9.65 14.39
N PHE A 339 15.64 -8.94 13.27
CA PHE A 339 16.43 -9.28 12.07
C PHE A 339 17.29 -8.13 11.57
N LYS A 340 18.27 -7.68 12.39
CA LYS A 340 19.19 -6.60 11.98
C LYS A 340 20.03 -6.99 10.76
N ASP A 341 20.57 -8.21 10.76
CA ASP A 341 21.46 -8.72 9.69
C ASP A 341 20.70 -9.26 8.47
N HIS A 342 19.41 -9.59 8.62
CA HIS A 342 18.53 -10.09 7.56
C HIS A 342 17.35 -9.13 7.28
N SER A 343 17.54 -7.83 7.53
CA SER A 343 16.47 -6.83 7.44
C SER A 343 15.82 -6.74 6.06
N GLY A 344 16.57 -6.93 4.98
CA GLY A 344 16.05 -6.98 3.62
C GLY A 344 15.08 -8.14 3.41
N THR A 345 15.46 -9.36 3.82
CA THR A 345 14.61 -10.56 3.72
C THR A 345 13.36 -10.41 4.61
N ALA A 346 13.51 -9.93 5.85
CA ALA A 346 12.41 -9.71 6.77
C ALA A 346 11.41 -8.67 6.23
N SER A 347 11.91 -7.56 5.67
CA SER A 347 11.07 -6.53 5.03
C SER A 347 10.34 -7.07 3.80
N ALA A 348 10.99 -7.90 2.97
CA ALA A 348 10.35 -8.52 1.83
C ALA A 348 9.23 -9.49 2.26
N VAL A 349 9.45 -10.30 3.29
CA VAL A 349 8.40 -11.19 3.85
C VAL A 349 7.24 -10.37 4.38
N LEU A 350 7.51 -9.32 5.16
CA LEU A 350 6.46 -8.44 5.70
C LEU A 350 5.63 -7.81 4.56
N GLY A 351 6.28 -7.17 3.59
CA GLY A 351 5.58 -6.50 2.49
C GLY A 351 4.80 -7.48 1.61
N THR A 352 5.42 -8.62 1.26
CA THR A 352 4.74 -9.66 0.46
C THR A 352 3.53 -10.23 1.20
N SER A 353 3.65 -10.56 2.49
CA SER A 353 2.54 -11.10 3.29
C SER A 353 1.39 -10.11 3.38
N GLN A 354 1.67 -8.82 3.57
CA GLN A 354 0.68 -7.76 3.62
C GLN A 354 -0.11 -7.64 2.30
N PHE A 355 0.58 -7.52 1.17
CA PHE A 355 -0.08 -7.33 -0.13
C PHE A 355 -0.66 -8.63 -0.69
N ALA A 356 -0.09 -9.80 -0.39
CA ALA A 356 -0.70 -11.08 -0.77
C ALA A 356 -2.06 -11.26 -0.05
N LEU A 357 -2.10 -11.00 1.26
CA LEU A 357 -3.35 -11.09 2.01
C LEU A 357 -4.34 -9.99 1.58
N ALA A 358 -3.86 -8.78 1.26
CA ALA A 358 -4.66 -7.73 0.65
C ALA A 358 -5.32 -8.20 -0.65
N GLY A 359 -4.57 -8.83 -1.55
CA GLY A 359 -5.09 -9.38 -2.80
C GLY A 359 -6.14 -10.46 -2.58
N VAL A 360 -5.90 -11.37 -1.62
CA VAL A 360 -6.87 -12.43 -1.26
C VAL A 360 -8.16 -11.82 -0.70
N ILE A 361 -8.06 -10.88 0.23
CA ILE A 361 -9.26 -10.24 0.83
C ILE A 361 -9.99 -9.38 -0.20
N SER A 362 -9.28 -8.65 -1.05
CA SER A 362 -9.89 -7.90 -2.15
C SER A 362 -10.62 -8.82 -3.15
N PHE A 363 -10.05 -9.99 -3.44
CA PHE A 363 -10.73 -11.01 -4.24
C PHE A 363 -12.00 -11.54 -3.55
N ILE A 364 -11.95 -11.82 -2.23
CA ILE A 364 -13.10 -12.27 -1.46
C ILE A 364 -14.20 -11.18 -1.46
N VAL A 365 -13.84 -9.92 -1.21
CA VAL A 365 -14.77 -8.77 -1.29
C VAL A 365 -15.46 -8.72 -2.64
N SER A 366 -14.68 -8.89 -3.72
CA SER A 366 -15.20 -8.91 -5.09
C SER A 366 -16.12 -10.11 -5.34
N ALA A 367 -15.72 -11.31 -4.92
CA ALA A 367 -16.44 -12.56 -5.18
C ALA A 367 -17.78 -12.65 -4.42
N VAL A 368 -17.83 -12.10 -3.19
CA VAL A 368 -19.05 -12.09 -2.36
C VAL A 368 -19.97 -10.93 -2.76
N GLY A 369 -19.46 -9.96 -3.53
CA GLY A 369 -20.23 -8.76 -3.90
C GLY A 369 -20.46 -7.87 -2.68
N ALA A 370 -19.38 -7.39 -2.05
CA ALA A 370 -19.45 -6.53 -0.86
C ALA A 370 -19.90 -5.10 -1.21
N ASN A 371 -21.08 -4.99 -1.81
CA ASN A 371 -21.77 -3.77 -2.17
C ASN A 371 -22.78 -3.32 -1.09
N THR A 372 -22.87 -4.07 0.00
CA THR A 372 -23.71 -3.73 1.15
C THR A 372 -22.86 -3.45 2.38
N PRO A 373 -23.30 -2.54 3.27
CA PRO A 373 -22.61 -2.23 4.52
C PRO A 373 -22.31 -3.49 5.37
N VAL A 374 -23.25 -4.44 5.42
CA VAL A 374 -23.15 -5.67 6.24
C VAL A 374 -21.97 -6.53 5.80
N ILE A 375 -21.83 -6.80 4.50
CA ILE A 375 -20.79 -7.68 3.97
C ILE A 375 -19.42 -7.05 4.17
N LEU A 376 -19.28 -5.76 3.86
CA LEU A 376 -18.04 -5.03 4.07
C LEU A 376 -17.62 -5.05 5.54
N ALA A 377 -18.55 -4.72 6.45
CA ALA A 377 -18.31 -4.71 7.88
C ALA A 377 -17.94 -6.09 8.43
N LEU A 378 -18.59 -7.16 7.94
CA LEU A 378 -18.31 -8.55 8.33
C LEU A 378 -16.88 -8.95 7.93
N ILE A 379 -16.46 -8.67 6.70
CA ILE A 379 -15.11 -9.01 6.23
C ILE A 379 -14.06 -8.26 7.05
N MET A 380 -14.26 -6.96 7.31
CA MET A 380 -13.37 -6.18 8.16
C MET A 380 -13.30 -6.76 9.58
N LEU A 381 -14.44 -7.09 10.18
CA LEU A 381 -14.52 -7.68 11.52
C LEU A 381 -13.78 -9.03 11.58
N ILE A 382 -13.99 -9.93 10.62
CA ILE A 382 -13.30 -11.21 10.53
C ILE A 382 -11.77 -11.01 10.52
N CYS A 383 -11.26 -10.13 9.69
CA CYS A 383 -9.83 -9.83 9.64
C CYS A 383 -9.29 -9.35 11.00
N VAL A 384 -10.02 -8.46 11.68
CA VAL A 384 -9.60 -7.89 12.97
C VAL A 384 -9.73 -8.92 14.10
N VAL A 385 -10.76 -9.78 14.09
CA VAL A 385 -10.89 -10.90 15.03
C VAL A 385 -9.72 -11.86 14.90
N PHE A 386 -9.36 -12.25 13.67
CA PHE A 386 -8.21 -13.12 13.44
C PHE A 386 -6.89 -12.44 13.87
N ALA A 387 -6.71 -11.13 13.63
CA ALA A 387 -5.53 -10.40 14.07
C ALA A 387 -5.38 -10.43 15.60
N ASN A 388 -6.48 -10.18 16.33
CA ASN A 388 -6.51 -10.29 17.78
C ASN A 388 -6.29 -11.74 18.24
N GLY A 389 -6.93 -12.72 17.59
CA GLY A 389 -6.76 -14.14 17.90
C GLY A 389 -5.32 -14.60 17.79
N VAL A 390 -4.65 -14.25 16.68
CA VAL A 390 -3.21 -14.53 16.47
C VAL A 390 -2.36 -13.85 17.54
N TYR A 391 -2.64 -12.57 17.85
CA TYR A 391 -1.89 -11.83 18.87
C TYR A 391 -1.99 -12.50 20.25
N PHE A 392 -3.19 -12.88 20.67
CA PHE A 392 -3.37 -13.53 22.00
C PHE A 392 -2.88 -14.98 22.04
N ALA A 393 -3.06 -15.77 20.97
CA ALA A 393 -2.66 -17.17 20.94
C ALA A 393 -1.12 -17.34 20.93
N MET A 394 -0.39 -16.45 20.32
CA MET A 394 1.08 -16.56 20.19
C MET A 394 1.84 -15.79 21.28
N LYS A 395 1.15 -14.97 22.08
CA LYS A 395 1.76 -14.26 23.22
C LYS A 395 1.87 -15.12 24.49
N LYS A 396 1.08 -16.23 24.54
CA LYS A 396 1.22 -17.27 25.56
C LYS A 396 2.47 -18.11 25.30
#